data_fb11ee83a30a81294db807ba7718f7a7
#
_entry.id   fb11ee83a30a81294db807ba7718f7a7
#
_cell.length_a   1.000
_cell.length_b   1.000
_cell.length_c   1.000
_cell.angle_alpha   90.00
_cell.angle_beta   90.00
_cell.angle_gamma   90.00
#
_symmetry.space_group_name_H-M   'P 1'
#
loop_
_entity.id
_entity.type
_entity.pdbx_description
1 polymer ?
#
loop_
_entity_poly.entity_id
_entity_poly.type
_entity_poly.pdbx_seq_one_letter_code
_entity_poly.pdbx_strand_id
1 'polypeptide(L)'
;ALFARDDRLLSPEGTVKLEGLTEWPVSSAALFGITTEEVRGMDKDERSVLLAHHNLEVTQTELARCREAVREGRIWQLAERRSHANPQLREAFLWVLDQLEEMPDEPSGETALQILASTNPVRMGREDLSEDVGSRPHILHLHALLSMRWRVPGSWWDGSEGKPERVVIIDSVPPPWRMSALGAAVEALLENPRSLVMIPTPLGPIPFSMEDVSPWCHLECSDETWLEVFDDEEIWEGLEELGLEGLPLVRASPVEIPDNEKSSEIRQWLDRCSIVDKLSVLCAVPPIEACKLTGEMEVRRSNTDRIVNVFDNQQHILSPRLNDGGISLALEGASRLNSNPNPPALFGEPLSDPDNDHPGIPRVRLLEDAIPFVGKGRNVMHGYIRGADPHLIPGQPCLVVDDAGNLVAHGSAITTPREMSQLSKGVAVRVREGALRGD
;
A
#
# COMPACT_ATOMS: atom_id res chain seq x y z
N ALA A 1 -19.69 28.74 -20.03
CA ALA A 1 -20.43 29.86 -20.63
C ALA A 1 -20.80 30.92 -19.57
N LEU A 2 -21.42 30.58 -18.41
CA LEU A 2 -21.85 31.59 -17.41
C LEU A 2 -20.66 32.39 -16.86
N PHE A 3 -19.60 31.75 -16.43
CA PHE A 3 -18.40 32.43 -15.93
C PHE A 3 -17.79 33.39 -16.97
N ALA A 4 -17.74 32.99 -18.23
CA ALA A 4 -17.19 33.83 -19.30
C ALA A 4 -18.01 35.11 -19.56
N ARG A 5 -19.34 35.06 -19.38
CA ARG A 5 -20.23 36.24 -19.48
C ARG A 5 -20.00 37.26 -18.38
N ASP A 6 -19.49 36.78 -17.22
CA ASP A 6 -19.14 37.59 -16.05
C ASP A 6 -17.66 37.95 -16.03
N ASP A 7 -16.97 37.88 -17.20
CA ASP A 7 -15.53 38.13 -17.35
C ASP A 7 -14.67 37.30 -16.36
N ARG A 8 -15.05 36.02 -16.12
CA ARG A 8 -14.32 35.09 -15.27
C ARG A 8 -13.66 33.98 -16.08
N LEU A 9 -12.42 33.73 -15.74
CA LEU A 9 -11.62 32.64 -16.28
C LEU A 9 -11.52 31.50 -15.26
N LEU A 10 -11.44 30.29 -15.75
CA LEU A 10 -11.09 29.11 -14.96
C LEU A 10 -9.57 28.94 -14.90
N SER A 11 -9.08 28.53 -13.77
CA SER A 11 -7.74 28.00 -13.56
C SER A 11 -7.81 26.71 -12.74
N PRO A 12 -6.73 25.93 -12.63
CA PRO A 12 -6.69 24.77 -11.73
C PRO A 12 -6.94 25.12 -10.26
N GLU A 13 -6.68 26.32 -9.85
CA GLU A 13 -6.84 26.83 -8.48
C GLU A 13 -8.23 27.48 -8.24
N GLY A 14 -9.03 27.64 -9.30
CA GLY A 14 -10.36 28.24 -9.16
C GLY A 14 -10.71 29.23 -10.26
N THR A 15 -11.56 30.21 -9.96
CA THR A 15 -11.99 31.24 -10.91
C THR A 15 -11.35 32.59 -10.60
N VAL A 16 -10.85 33.26 -11.64
CA VAL A 16 -10.28 34.61 -11.56
C VAL A 16 -11.07 35.58 -12.43
N LYS A 17 -11.16 36.85 -12.00
CA LYS A 17 -11.75 37.93 -12.80
C LYS A 17 -10.70 38.52 -13.74
N LEU A 18 -11.08 38.76 -14.98
CA LEU A 18 -10.24 39.38 -16.01
C LEU A 18 -9.74 40.80 -15.62
N GLU A 19 -10.55 41.56 -14.88
CA GLU A 19 -10.27 42.94 -14.55
C GLU A 19 -8.94 43.15 -13.82
N GLY A 20 -8.57 42.21 -12.92
CA GLY A 20 -7.35 42.32 -12.10
C GLY A 20 -6.12 41.63 -12.71
N LEU A 21 -6.23 40.98 -13.87
CA LEU A 21 -5.14 40.19 -14.43
C LEU A 21 -4.17 41.07 -15.24
N THR A 22 -2.87 40.95 -14.95
CA THR A 22 -1.78 41.49 -15.79
C THR A 22 -1.25 40.43 -16.75
N GLU A 23 -1.28 39.16 -16.36
CA GLU A 23 -0.85 38.00 -17.13
C GLU A 23 -1.89 36.87 -17.02
N TRP A 24 -1.84 35.92 -17.95
CA TRP A 24 -2.72 34.75 -17.92
C TRP A 24 -2.25 33.76 -16.86
N PRO A 25 -3.10 33.36 -15.91
CA PRO A 25 -2.73 32.38 -14.87
C PRO A 25 -2.51 30.97 -15.46
N VAL A 26 -3.10 30.68 -16.61
CA VAL A 26 -3.00 29.40 -17.29
C VAL A 26 -2.95 29.61 -18.81
N SER A 27 -2.04 28.97 -19.48
CA SER A 27 -1.97 28.94 -20.93
C SER A 27 -3.13 28.17 -21.55
N SER A 28 -3.70 28.69 -22.63
CA SER A 28 -4.65 27.99 -23.47
C SER A 28 -4.45 28.36 -24.92
N ALA A 29 -4.87 27.52 -25.86
CA ALA A 29 -4.77 27.84 -27.28
C ALA A 29 -5.65 29.04 -27.63
N ALA A 30 -6.79 29.19 -26.94
CA ALA A 30 -7.70 30.32 -27.14
C ALA A 30 -7.06 31.68 -26.82
N LEU A 31 -6.16 31.74 -25.84
CA LEU A 31 -5.50 32.97 -25.38
C LEU A 31 -4.06 33.12 -25.91
N PHE A 32 -3.61 32.19 -26.73
CA PHE A 32 -2.23 32.21 -27.21
C PHE A 32 -1.93 33.44 -28.07
N GLY A 33 -0.93 34.21 -27.67
CA GLY A 33 -0.51 35.43 -28.39
C GLY A 33 -1.40 36.64 -28.18
N ILE A 34 -2.39 36.57 -27.30
CA ILE A 34 -3.30 37.69 -26.97
C ILE A 34 -3.03 38.12 -25.52
N THR A 35 -2.91 39.40 -25.26
CA THR A 35 -2.70 39.94 -23.92
C THR A 35 -4.01 40.13 -23.18
N THR A 36 -3.92 40.22 -21.83
CA THR A 36 -5.09 40.49 -20.97
C THR A 36 -5.69 41.86 -21.29
N GLU A 37 -4.88 42.84 -21.69
CA GLU A 37 -5.32 44.19 -22.04
C GLU A 37 -6.09 44.20 -23.38
N GLU A 38 -5.63 43.46 -24.38
CA GLU A 38 -6.35 43.30 -25.64
C GLU A 38 -7.71 42.66 -25.42
N VAL A 39 -7.79 41.62 -24.61
CA VAL A 39 -9.08 40.97 -24.30
C VAL A 39 -10.01 41.87 -23.51
N ARG A 40 -9.52 42.70 -22.59
CA ARG A 40 -10.33 43.72 -21.92
C ARG A 40 -10.90 44.76 -22.87
N GLY A 41 -10.16 45.09 -23.93
CA GLY A 41 -10.58 46.05 -24.95
C GLY A 41 -11.56 45.51 -25.99
N MET A 42 -11.79 44.19 -26.08
CA MET A 42 -12.72 43.54 -26.99
C MET A 42 -14.18 43.88 -26.69
N ASP A 43 -15.03 43.76 -27.71
CA ASP A 43 -16.47 43.75 -27.50
C ASP A 43 -16.88 42.64 -26.54
N LYS A 44 -17.97 42.86 -25.77
CA LYS A 44 -18.39 41.95 -24.70
C LYS A 44 -18.72 40.56 -25.23
N ASP A 45 -19.37 40.45 -26.38
CA ASP A 45 -19.78 39.15 -26.92
C ASP A 45 -18.56 38.39 -27.46
N GLU A 46 -17.65 39.04 -28.15
CA GLU A 46 -16.39 38.44 -28.64
C GLU A 46 -15.54 37.97 -27.44
N ARG A 47 -15.38 38.83 -26.43
CA ARG A 47 -14.66 38.50 -25.20
C ARG A 47 -15.28 37.30 -24.49
N SER A 48 -16.61 37.28 -24.36
CA SER A 48 -17.32 36.14 -23.73
C SER A 48 -17.11 34.82 -24.48
N VAL A 49 -17.09 34.85 -25.80
CA VAL A 49 -16.80 33.65 -26.62
C VAL A 49 -15.37 33.19 -26.42
N LEU A 50 -14.39 34.08 -26.44
CA LEU A 50 -12.99 33.78 -26.25
C LEU A 50 -12.72 33.19 -24.87
N LEU A 51 -13.27 33.82 -23.82
CA LEU A 51 -13.16 33.30 -22.43
C LEU A 51 -13.89 31.97 -22.25
N ALA A 52 -15.00 31.73 -22.98
CA ALA A 52 -15.69 30.43 -22.91
C ALA A 52 -14.83 29.32 -23.55
N HIS A 53 -14.13 29.59 -24.63
CA HIS A 53 -13.17 28.65 -25.22
C HIS A 53 -12.04 28.32 -24.25
N HIS A 54 -11.40 29.37 -23.67
CA HIS A 54 -10.40 29.17 -22.63
C HIS A 54 -10.90 28.27 -21.47
N ASN A 55 -12.06 28.60 -20.92
CA ASN A 55 -12.65 27.85 -19.82
C ASN A 55 -12.93 26.37 -20.19
N LEU A 56 -13.32 26.12 -21.44
CA LEU A 56 -13.50 24.78 -21.97
C LEU A 56 -12.17 24.01 -22.05
N GLU A 57 -11.12 24.65 -22.58
CA GLU A 57 -9.78 24.05 -22.66
C GLU A 57 -9.21 23.71 -21.28
N VAL A 58 -9.32 24.63 -20.32
CA VAL A 58 -8.92 24.38 -18.93
C VAL A 58 -9.68 23.18 -18.34
N THR A 59 -11.00 23.13 -18.54
CA THR A 59 -11.83 22.00 -18.08
C THR A 59 -11.38 20.69 -18.71
N GLN A 60 -11.11 20.66 -20.02
CA GLN A 60 -10.63 19.46 -20.71
C GLN A 60 -9.25 19.01 -20.22
N THR A 61 -8.38 19.98 -19.93
CA THR A 61 -7.04 19.71 -19.38
C THR A 61 -7.15 19.08 -17.97
N GLU A 62 -7.99 19.64 -17.10
CA GLU A 62 -8.19 19.08 -15.77
C GLU A 62 -8.85 17.68 -15.82
N LEU A 63 -9.80 17.46 -16.72
CA LEU A 63 -10.35 16.11 -16.95
C LEU A 63 -9.29 15.11 -17.44
N ALA A 64 -8.36 15.55 -18.28
CA ALA A 64 -7.24 14.72 -18.71
C ALA A 64 -6.31 14.39 -17.54
N ARG A 65 -6.01 15.35 -16.66
CA ARG A 65 -5.25 15.14 -15.42
C ARG A 65 -5.95 14.17 -14.48
N CYS A 66 -7.26 14.30 -14.28
CA CYS A 66 -8.03 13.34 -13.47
C CYS A 66 -7.95 11.92 -14.04
N ARG A 67 -8.12 11.74 -15.36
CA ARG A 67 -8.00 10.43 -16.01
C ARG A 67 -6.61 9.83 -15.85
N GLU A 68 -5.57 10.65 -15.99
CA GLU A 68 -4.19 10.21 -15.77
C GLU A 68 -3.94 9.84 -14.31
N ALA A 69 -4.41 10.66 -13.35
CA ALA A 69 -4.31 10.38 -11.93
C ALA A 69 -5.03 9.08 -11.54
N VAL A 70 -6.21 8.79 -12.12
CA VAL A 70 -6.90 7.50 -11.95
C VAL A 70 -6.05 6.36 -12.51
N ARG A 71 -5.49 6.52 -13.72
CA ARG A 71 -4.64 5.50 -14.35
C ARG A 71 -3.38 5.20 -13.54
N GLU A 72 -2.81 6.24 -12.92
CA GLU A 72 -1.62 6.14 -12.06
C GLU A 72 -1.94 5.69 -10.63
N GLY A 73 -3.23 5.66 -10.25
CA GLY A 73 -3.64 5.39 -8.87
C GLY A 73 -3.29 6.54 -7.91
N ARG A 74 -3.37 7.80 -8.39
CA ARG A 74 -3.02 9.01 -7.63
C ARG A 74 -4.15 10.04 -7.60
N ILE A 75 -5.39 9.59 -7.75
CA ILE A 75 -6.53 10.50 -7.77
C ILE A 75 -6.73 11.20 -6.42
N TRP A 76 -6.43 10.49 -5.31
CA TRP A 76 -6.52 11.06 -3.97
C TRP A 76 -5.53 12.22 -3.79
N GLN A 77 -4.26 12.02 -4.13
CA GLN A 77 -3.23 13.07 -4.04
C GLN A 77 -3.54 14.27 -4.98
N LEU A 78 -4.24 14.03 -6.09
CA LEU A 78 -4.73 15.12 -6.92
C LEU A 78 -5.84 15.90 -6.21
N ALA A 79 -6.79 15.22 -5.57
CA ALA A 79 -7.86 15.85 -4.79
C ALA A 79 -7.30 16.61 -3.60
N GLU A 80 -6.39 16.00 -2.83
CA GLU A 80 -5.65 16.62 -1.71
C GLU A 80 -5.02 17.94 -2.16
N ARG A 81 -4.18 17.93 -3.19
CA ARG A 81 -3.54 19.14 -3.72
C ARG A 81 -4.55 20.21 -4.17
N ARG A 82 -5.66 19.82 -4.79
CA ARG A 82 -6.71 20.74 -5.21
C ARG A 82 -7.50 21.30 -4.03
N SER A 83 -7.59 20.58 -2.93
CA SER A 83 -8.27 21.05 -1.73
C SER A 83 -7.64 22.30 -1.14
N HIS A 84 -6.33 22.47 -1.27
CA HIS A 84 -5.60 23.64 -0.79
C HIS A 84 -5.81 24.92 -1.62
N ALA A 85 -6.51 24.83 -2.77
CA ALA A 85 -6.74 25.98 -3.64
C ALA A 85 -7.65 27.06 -3.01
N ASN A 86 -8.59 26.66 -2.15
CA ASN A 86 -9.43 27.58 -1.41
C ASN A 86 -10.07 26.91 -0.18
N PRO A 87 -10.49 27.71 0.85
CA PRO A 87 -11.02 27.17 2.11
C PRO A 87 -12.22 26.25 1.95
N GLN A 88 -13.12 26.51 0.98
CA GLN A 88 -14.32 25.71 0.80
C GLN A 88 -14.00 24.32 0.23
N LEU A 89 -13.01 24.22 -0.68
CA LEU A 89 -12.54 22.92 -1.16
C LEU A 89 -11.80 22.17 -0.05
N ARG A 90 -11.04 22.87 0.79
CA ARG A 90 -10.39 22.27 1.93
C ARG A 90 -11.39 21.70 2.93
N GLU A 91 -12.40 22.48 3.29
CA GLU A 91 -13.49 22.02 4.18
C GLU A 91 -14.20 20.79 3.62
N ALA A 92 -14.50 20.81 2.32
CA ALA A 92 -15.14 19.65 1.67
C ALA A 92 -14.23 18.41 1.67
N PHE A 93 -12.92 18.57 1.49
CA PHE A 93 -11.97 17.47 1.55
C PHE A 93 -11.86 16.88 2.96
N LEU A 94 -11.74 17.73 3.99
CA LEU A 94 -11.70 17.28 5.38
C LEU A 94 -13.01 16.59 5.77
N TRP A 95 -14.16 17.10 5.32
CA TRP A 95 -15.43 16.43 5.55
C TRP A 95 -15.44 14.99 4.93
N VAL A 96 -14.86 14.79 3.75
CA VAL A 96 -14.74 13.45 3.16
C VAL A 96 -13.87 12.55 4.03
N LEU A 97 -12.78 13.05 4.61
CA LEU A 97 -11.95 12.29 5.55
C LEU A 97 -12.76 11.83 6.77
N ASP A 98 -13.49 12.75 7.40
CA ASP A 98 -14.33 12.42 8.57
C ASP A 98 -15.39 11.36 8.26
N GLN A 99 -15.88 11.30 7.02
CA GLN A 99 -16.89 10.32 6.62
C GLN A 99 -16.31 8.92 6.32
N LEU A 100 -15.00 8.76 6.18
CA LEU A 100 -14.40 7.46 5.84
C LEU A 100 -14.67 6.40 6.91
N GLU A 101 -14.71 6.81 8.17
CA GLU A 101 -14.99 5.92 9.30
C GLU A 101 -16.49 5.59 9.45
N GLU A 102 -17.37 6.49 8.94
CA GLU A 102 -18.82 6.36 9.06
C GLU A 102 -19.47 5.65 7.86
N MET A 103 -18.73 5.45 6.76
CA MET A 103 -19.28 4.80 5.56
C MET A 103 -19.58 3.34 5.83
N PRO A 104 -20.80 2.87 5.51
CA PRO A 104 -21.15 1.47 5.67
C PRO A 104 -20.33 0.58 4.72
N ASP A 105 -20.07 -0.65 5.16
CA ASP A 105 -19.44 -1.66 4.32
C ASP A 105 -20.28 -1.97 3.09
N GLU A 106 -19.61 -2.21 1.97
CA GLU A 106 -20.27 -2.65 0.75
C GLU A 106 -20.86 -4.08 0.95
N PRO A 107 -21.92 -4.45 0.23
CA PRO A 107 -22.49 -5.80 0.30
C PRO A 107 -21.50 -6.92 -0.02
N SER A 108 -20.38 -6.59 -0.68
CA SER A 108 -19.27 -7.51 -0.95
C SER A 108 -18.37 -7.79 0.26
N GLY A 109 -18.58 -7.10 1.39
CA GLY A 109 -17.70 -7.14 2.57
C GLY A 109 -16.45 -6.25 2.46
N GLU A 110 -16.35 -5.41 1.41
CA GLU A 110 -15.27 -4.42 1.28
C GLU A 110 -15.60 -3.17 2.11
N THR A 111 -14.66 -2.72 2.92
CA THR A 111 -14.80 -1.44 3.64
C THR A 111 -14.61 -0.25 2.69
N ALA A 112 -15.19 0.90 3.03
CA ALA A 112 -15.00 2.14 2.27
C ALA A 112 -13.51 2.51 2.16
N LEU A 113 -12.77 2.36 3.26
CA LEU A 113 -11.33 2.59 3.29
C LEU A 113 -10.57 1.66 2.35
N GLN A 114 -10.89 0.37 2.32
CA GLN A 114 -10.29 -0.61 1.40
C GLN A 114 -10.56 -0.26 -0.06
N ILE A 115 -11.79 0.14 -0.40
CA ILE A 115 -12.15 0.57 -1.75
C ILE A 115 -11.34 1.79 -2.17
N LEU A 116 -11.23 2.79 -1.30
CA LEU A 116 -10.44 4.00 -1.58
C LEU A 116 -8.93 3.72 -1.65
N ALA A 117 -8.41 2.89 -0.76
CA ALA A 117 -7.02 2.45 -0.81
C ALA A 117 -6.70 1.71 -2.12
N SER A 118 -7.62 0.89 -2.61
CA SER A 118 -7.44 0.15 -3.87
C SER A 118 -7.45 1.04 -5.11
N THR A 119 -8.08 2.22 -5.06
CA THR A 119 -8.03 3.23 -6.14
C THR A 119 -6.72 4.02 -6.16
N ASN A 120 -5.97 4.02 -5.06
CA ASN A 120 -4.68 4.69 -4.91
C ASN A 120 -3.61 3.72 -4.39
N PRO A 121 -3.37 2.60 -5.06
CA PRO A 121 -2.39 1.64 -4.58
C PRO A 121 -0.97 2.23 -4.63
N VAL A 122 -0.16 1.87 -3.64
CA VAL A 122 1.26 2.22 -3.63
C VAL A 122 1.98 1.47 -4.74
N ARG A 123 2.29 2.14 -5.85
CA ARG A 123 2.91 1.51 -7.02
C ARG A 123 4.42 1.70 -7.09
N MET A 124 4.91 2.86 -6.70
CA MET A 124 6.31 3.25 -6.80
C MET A 124 7.03 3.27 -5.46
N GLY A 125 6.32 3.02 -4.41
CA GLY A 125 6.88 2.95 -3.07
C GLY A 125 7.24 4.29 -2.44
N ARG A 126 7.03 5.41 -3.11
CA ARG A 126 7.40 6.73 -2.60
C ARG A 126 6.20 7.61 -2.37
N GLU A 127 6.18 8.23 -1.21
CA GLU A 127 5.21 9.23 -0.81
C GLU A 127 5.94 10.51 -0.39
N ASP A 128 5.40 11.66 -0.77
CA ASP A 128 5.87 12.94 -0.28
C ASP A 128 5.33 13.21 1.12
N LEU A 129 6.16 13.72 2.00
CA LEU A 129 5.75 14.13 3.34
C LEU A 129 5.02 15.48 3.24
N SER A 130 3.73 15.47 3.55
CA SER A 130 2.87 16.63 3.68
C SER A 130 2.04 16.51 4.96
N GLU A 131 1.35 17.56 5.37
CA GLU A 131 0.46 17.53 6.54
C GLU A 131 -0.68 16.49 6.43
N ASP A 132 -1.03 16.09 5.20
CA ASP A 132 -2.12 15.16 4.92
C ASP A 132 -1.64 13.72 4.67
N VAL A 133 -0.34 13.44 4.70
CA VAL A 133 0.19 12.14 4.30
C VAL A 133 -0.40 10.98 5.11
N GLY A 134 -0.51 11.13 6.40
CA GLY A 134 -1.09 10.13 7.31
C GLY A 134 -2.56 9.84 7.07
N SER A 135 -3.30 10.80 6.51
CA SER A 135 -4.74 10.68 6.21
C SER A 135 -5.05 10.07 4.85
N ARG A 136 -4.04 9.71 4.05
CA ARG A 136 -4.26 9.09 2.75
C ARG A 136 -4.85 7.68 2.90
N PRO A 137 -5.89 7.31 2.14
CA PRO A 137 -6.61 6.05 2.34
C PRO A 137 -5.71 4.79 2.31
N HIS A 138 -4.70 4.74 1.44
CA HIS A 138 -3.79 3.61 1.38
C HIS A 138 -2.84 3.53 2.58
N ILE A 139 -2.53 4.66 3.22
CA ILE A 139 -1.74 4.72 4.45
C ILE A 139 -2.60 4.31 5.64
N LEU A 140 -3.78 4.90 5.80
CA LEU A 140 -4.74 4.51 6.83
C LEU A 140 -5.08 3.01 6.75
N HIS A 141 -5.34 2.51 5.54
CA HIS A 141 -5.61 1.08 5.35
C HIS A 141 -4.42 0.20 5.74
N LEU A 142 -3.19 0.60 5.40
CA LEU A 142 -2.00 -0.15 5.77
C LEU A 142 -1.77 -0.15 7.29
N HIS A 143 -2.03 0.97 7.98
CA HIS A 143 -2.01 1.05 9.44
C HIS A 143 -3.09 0.16 10.06
N ALA A 144 -4.31 0.17 9.53
CA ALA A 144 -5.38 -0.73 9.96
C ALA A 144 -4.99 -2.21 9.79
N LEU A 145 -4.34 -2.57 8.66
CA LEU A 145 -3.83 -3.92 8.46
C LEU A 145 -2.71 -4.27 9.46
N LEU A 146 -1.83 -3.32 9.79
CA LEU A 146 -0.78 -3.52 10.78
C LEU A 146 -1.41 -3.78 12.15
N SER A 147 -2.27 -2.91 12.64
CA SER A 147 -2.92 -3.05 13.95
C SER A 147 -3.77 -4.33 14.03
N MET A 148 -4.50 -4.67 12.98
CA MET A 148 -5.36 -5.85 12.94
C MET A 148 -4.57 -7.16 12.84
N ARG A 149 -3.53 -7.22 12.00
CA ARG A 149 -2.90 -8.49 11.59
C ARG A 149 -1.52 -8.73 12.15
N TRP A 150 -0.80 -7.69 12.53
CA TRP A 150 0.51 -7.90 13.11
C TRP A 150 0.39 -8.56 14.50
N ARG A 151 1.27 -9.51 14.77
CA ARG A 151 1.36 -10.19 16.06
C ARG A 151 2.81 -10.15 16.52
N VAL A 152 2.99 -9.89 17.79
CA VAL A 152 4.31 -9.80 18.42
C VAL A 152 5.14 -11.05 18.06
N PRO A 153 6.37 -10.87 17.54
CA PRO A 153 7.25 -12.00 17.26
C PRO A 153 7.48 -12.89 18.48
N GLY A 154 7.43 -14.19 18.29
CA GLY A 154 7.51 -15.18 19.36
C GLY A 154 6.17 -15.80 19.74
N SER A 155 5.06 -15.08 19.69
CA SER A 155 3.73 -15.62 19.97
C SER A 155 3.32 -16.74 19.00
N TRP A 156 3.87 -16.73 17.80
CA TRP A 156 3.63 -17.72 16.74
C TRP A 156 4.77 -18.72 16.57
N TRP A 157 5.93 -18.53 17.25
CA TRP A 157 7.12 -19.37 17.06
C TRP A 157 7.09 -20.65 17.87
N ASP A 158 6.85 -20.56 19.15
CA ASP A 158 6.96 -21.67 20.10
C ASP A 158 5.67 -21.98 20.86
N GLY A 159 4.58 -21.27 20.55
CA GLY A 159 3.31 -21.38 21.26
C GLY A 159 3.36 -20.85 22.70
N SER A 160 4.48 -20.27 23.13
CA SER A 160 4.54 -19.52 24.38
C SER A 160 3.79 -18.22 24.20
N GLU A 161 3.12 -17.74 25.25
CA GLU A 161 2.61 -16.36 25.30
C GLU A 161 3.81 -15.41 25.43
N GLY A 162 4.60 -15.29 24.34
CA GLY A 162 5.83 -14.53 24.32
C GLY A 162 5.56 -13.03 24.31
N LYS A 163 4.98 -12.50 25.40
CA LYS A 163 4.86 -11.06 25.58
C LYS A 163 6.26 -10.46 25.65
N PRO A 164 6.52 -9.37 24.91
CA PRO A 164 7.76 -8.64 25.02
C PRO A 164 7.90 -8.10 26.46
N GLU A 165 9.13 -7.99 26.92
CA GLU A 165 9.43 -7.42 28.24
C GLU A 165 9.77 -5.93 28.15
N ARG A 166 10.18 -5.47 26.97
CA ARG A 166 10.51 -4.08 26.69
C ARG A 166 10.34 -3.77 25.20
N VAL A 167 10.15 -2.50 24.90
CA VAL A 167 10.22 -1.94 23.53
C VAL A 167 11.57 -1.23 23.39
N VAL A 168 12.29 -1.53 22.31
CA VAL A 168 13.54 -0.86 21.95
C VAL A 168 13.31 -0.04 20.70
N ILE A 169 13.41 1.27 20.83
CA ILE A 169 13.32 2.23 19.71
C ILE A 169 14.74 2.49 19.22
N ILE A 170 14.98 2.26 17.94
CA ILE A 170 16.28 2.59 17.31
C ILE A 170 16.11 3.93 16.61
N ASP A 171 16.65 4.97 17.22
CA ASP A 171 16.58 6.34 16.73
C ASP A 171 17.52 6.60 15.56
N SER A 172 17.24 7.66 14.81
CA SER A 172 18.15 8.23 13.80
C SER A 172 18.52 7.28 12.65
N VAL A 173 17.56 6.51 12.17
CA VAL A 173 17.76 5.55 11.06
C VAL A 173 16.88 5.88 9.87
N PRO A 174 17.37 6.67 8.89
CA PRO A 174 16.63 6.90 7.66
C PRO A 174 16.48 5.61 6.85
N PRO A 175 15.44 5.50 5.98
CA PRO A 175 15.26 4.33 5.14
C PRO A 175 16.34 4.20 4.05
N PRO A 176 16.68 2.99 3.63
CA PRO A 176 16.20 1.72 4.16
C PRO A 176 16.91 1.39 5.48
N TRP A 177 16.17 1.28 6.56
CA TRP A 177 16.75 1.21 7.92
C TRP A 177 17.44 -0.11 8.27
N ARG A 178 17.21 -1.19 7.50
CA ARG A 178 17.79 -2.49 7.84
C ARG A 178 19.29 -2.44 8.06
N MET A 179 20.07 -1.87 7.12
CA MET A 179 21.52 -1.85 7.26
C MET A 179 22.01 -1.02 8.45
N SER A 180 21.38 0.12 8.69
CA SER A 180 21.75 1.03 9.77
C SER A 180 21.26 0.57 11.13
N ALA A 181 20.11 -0.07 11.21
CA ALA A 181 19.49 -0.49 12.47
C ALA A 181 19.79 -1.94 12.88
N LEU A 182 20.24 -2.80 11.97
CA LEU A 182 20.41 -4.23 12.22
C LEU A 182 21.36 -4.52 13.39
N GLY A 183 22.46 -3.77 13.53
CA GLY A 183 23.42 -3.94 14.62
C GLY A 183 22.77 -3.69 15.99
N ALA A 184 22.05 -2.58 16.12
CA ALA A 184 21.32 -2.24 17.34
C ALA A 184 20.19 -3.23 17.65
N ALA A 185 19.48 -3.72 16.63
CA ALA A 185 18.46 -4.74 16.79
C ALA A 185 19.05 -6.07 17.32
N VAL A 186 20.21 -6.48 16.77
CA VAL A 186 20.92 -7.67 17.23
C VAL A 186 21.41 -7.48 18.67
N GLU A 187 22.00 -6.33 19.01
CA GLU A 187 22.48 -6.03 20.36
C GLU A 187 21.32 -6.05 21.36
N ALA A 188 20.21 -5.42 21.05
CA ALA A 188 19.01 -5.42 21.90
C ALA A 188 18.49 -6.82 22.21
N LEU A 189 18.50 -7.72 21.22
CA LEU A 189 18.07 -9.11 21.38
C LEU A 189 19.14 -10.00 22.06
N LEU A 190 20.42 -9.67 21.95
CA LEU A 190 21.49 -10.30 22.72
C LEU A 190 21.37 -10.00 24.21
N GLU A 191 21.02 -8.75 24.56
CA GLU A 191 20.80 -8.33 25.94
C GLU A 191 19.53 -8.95 26.52
N ASN A 192 18.43 -8.88 25.80
CA ASN A 192 17.17 -9.47 26.20
C ASN A 192 16.42 -10.03 24.97
N PRO A 193 16.35 -11.36 24.80
CA PRO A 193 15.65 -12.01 23.68
C PRO A 193 14.15 -11.67 23.57
N ARG A 194 13.56 -11.11 24.64
CA ARG A 194 12.16 -10.64 24.67
C ARG A 194 12.04 -9.13 24.41
N SER A 195 13.05 -8.52 23.77
CA SER A 195 12.96 -7.14 23.28
C SER A 195 12.14 -7.10 22.00
N LEU A 196 11.21 -6.14 21.91
CA LEU A 196 10.54 -5.77 20.69
C LEU A 196 11.25 -4.57 20.07
N VAL A 197 11.74 -4.73 18.86
CA VAL A 197 12.49 -3.67 18.17
C VAL A 197 11.58 -2.90 17.22
N MET A 198 11.53 -1.58 17.39
CA MET A 198 10.71 -0.66 16.61
C MET A 198 11.57 0.45 16.02
N ILE A 199 11.13 0.98 14.89
CA ILE A 199 11.75 2.12 14.21
C ILE A 199 10.76 3.28 14.23
N PRO A 200 11.13 4.47 14.73
CA PRO A 200 10.31 5.65 14.62
C PRO A 200 10.32 6.14 13.16
N THR A 201 9.16 6.42 12.61
CA THR A 201 8.99 6.99 11.28
C THR A 201 8.08 8.21 11.36
N PRO A 202 8.07 9.10 10.38
CA PRO A 202 7.12 10.22 10.34
C PRO A 202 5.65 9.81 10.38
N LEU A 203 5.36 8.52 10.28
CA LEU A 203 4.01 7.92 10.38
C LEU A 203 3.82 7.09 11.66
N GLY A 204 4.68 7.28 12.67
CA GLY A 204 4.65 6.54 13.93
C GLY A 204 5.67 5.40 14.01
N PRO A 205 5.75 4.70 15.16
CA PRO A 205 6.67 3.60 15.38
C PRO A 205 6.23 2.33 14.62
N ILE A 206 7.15 1.77 13.84
CA ILE A 206 6.89 0.61 12.98
C ILE A 206 7.78 -0.56 13.43
N PRO A 207 7.28 -1.82 13.49
CA PRO A 207 8.12 -2.97 13.79
C PRO A 207 9.31 -3.08 12.84
N PHE A 208 10.51 -3.36 13.37
CA PHE A 208 11.72 -3.54 12.55
C PHE A 208 11.51 -4.54 11.40
N SER A 209 10.70 -5.57 11.63
CA SER A 209 10.35 -6.61 10.67
C SER A 209 9.60 -6.10 9.42
N MET A 210 8.95 -4.93 9.51
CA MET A 210 8.23 -4.31 8.40
C MET A 210 9.12 -3.42 7.52
N GLU A 211 10.42 -3.63 7.57
CA GLU A 211 11.39 -2.97 6.70
C GLU A 211 11.00 -3.07 5.23
N ASP A 212 11.37 -2.07 4.46
CA ASP A 212 11.09 -1.94 3.02
C ASP A 212 9.61 -1.82 2.64
N VAL A 213 8.68 -1.91 3.59
CA VAL A 213 7.25 -1.76 3.27
C VAL A 213 6.92 -0.29 3.04
N SER A 214 6.44 -0.02 1.85
CA SER A 214 5.93 1.30 1.50
C SER A 214 4.55 1.52 2.14
N PRO A 215 4.23 2.74 2.61
CA PRO A 215 5.00 3.98 2.50
C PRO A 215 6.03 4.20 3.61
N TRP A 216 6.00 3.46 4.71
CA TRP A 216 6.82 3.73 5.89
C TRP A 216 8.32 3.92 5.60
N CYS A 217 8.85 3.18 4.63
CA CYS A 217 10.27 3.23 4.25
C CYS A 217 10.56 4.05 3.00
N HIS A 218 9.56 4.70 2.42
CA HIS A 218 9.69 5.37 1.13
C HIS A 218 9.07 6.77 1.11
N LEU A 219 8.87 7.39 2.28
CA LEU A 219 8.47 8.80 2.35
C LEU A 219 9.60 9.67 1.81
N GLU A 220 9.26 10.59 0.91
CA GLU A 220 10.21 11.60 0.41
C GLU A 220 10.17 12.83 1.34
N CYS A 221 11.12 12.90 2.25
CA CYS A 221 11.33 14.02 3.15
C CYS A 221 12.82 14.30 3.31
N SER A 222 13.17 15.38 4.00
CA SER A 222 14.58 15.68 4.29
C SER A 222 15.16 14.67 5.28
N ASP A 223 16.47 14.45 5.21
CA ASP A 223 17.17 13.62 6.19
C ASP A 223 16.95 14.11 7.62
N GLU A 224 16.82 15.43 7.81
CA GLU A 224 16.52 16.05 9.11
C GLU A 224 15.20 15.55 9.68
N THR A 225 14.15 15.44 8.87
CA THR A 225 12.85 14.91 9.31
C THR A 225 12.94 13.46 9.75
N TRP A 226 13.73 12.62 9.04
CA TRP A 226 13.95 11.23 9.42
C TRP A 226 14.82 11.08 10.68
N LEU A 227 15.70 12.06 10.95
CA LEU A 227 16.59 12.06 12.09
C LEU A 227 15.98 12.79 13.30
N GLU A 228 14.82 13.40 13.15
CA GLU A 228 14.08 13.99 14.25
C GLU A 228 13.80 12.93 15.31
N VAL A 229 14.11 13.27 16.55
CA VAL A 229 13.89 12.38 17.67
C VAL A 229 12.47 12.64 18.18
N PHE A 230 11.58 11.68 17.93
CA PHE A 230 10.24 11.68 18.48
C PHE A 230 10.30 11.65 20.01
N ASP A 231 9.46 12.38 20.69
CA ASP A 231 9.36 12.28 22.14
C ASP A 231 8.66 10.95 22.54
N ASP A 232 8.75 10.62 23.83
CA ASP A 232 8.21 9.35 24.30
C ASP A 232 6.66 9.32 24.26
N GLU A 233 5.99 10.48 24.32
CA GLU A 233 4.53 10.59 24.27
C GLU A 233 4.03 10.20 22.87
N GLU A 234 4.61 10.75 21.79
CA GLU A 234 4.27 10.41 20.40
C GLU A 234 4.54 8.94 20.10
N ILE A 235 5.63 8.37 20.62
CA ILE A 235 5.93 6.94 20.46
C ILE A 235 4.89 6.09 21.20
N TRP A 236 4.50 6.49 22.42
CA TRP A 236 3.52 5.74 23.21
C TRP A 236 2.14 5.71 22.56
N GLU A 237 1.69 6.79 21.96
CA GLU A 237 0.42 6.83 21.21
C GLU A 237 0.41 5.77 20.11
N GLY A 238 1.47 5.70 19.31
CA GLY A 238 1.57 4.69 18.24
C GLY A 238 1.73 3.25 18.76
N LEU A 239 2.34 3.04 19.93
CA LEU A 239 2.45 1.72 20.55
C LEU A 239 1.12 1.26 21.16
N GLU A 240 0.31 2.16 21.68
CA GLU A 240 -1.03 1.88 22.20
C GLU A 240 -1.93 1.30 21.10
N GLU A 241 -1.87 1.85 19.91
CA GLU A 241 -2.59 1.33 18.73
C GLU A 241 -2.22 -0.12 18.39
N LEU A 242 -1.03 -0.56 18.78
CA LEU A 242 -0.54 -1.93 18.60
C LEU A 242 -0.76 -2.82 19.85
N GLY A 243 -1.43 -2.31 20.89
CA GLY A 243 -1.68 -3.03 22.13
C GLY A 243 -0.43 -3.31 22.98
N LEU A 244 0.56 -2.40 22.93
CA LEU A 244 1.87 -2.53 23.56
C LEU A 244 2.06 -1.55 24.73
N GLU A 245 0.99 -1.00 25.24
CA GLU A 245 1.03 -0.05 26.35
C GLU A 245 1.64 -0.67 27.64
N GLY A 246 2.33 0.17 28.40
CA GLY A 246 2.87 -0.18 29.72
C GLY A 246 4.17 -0.99 29.70
N LEU A 247 4.77 -1.25 28.53
CA LEU A 247 6.09 -1.88 28.45
C LEU A 247 7.21 -0.85 28.68
N PRO A 248 8.32 -1.21 29.35
CA PRO A 248 9.49 -0.32 29.42
C PRO A 248 10.01 0.06 28.05
N LEU A 249 10.20 1.37 27.81
CA LEU A 249 10.78 1.92 26.60
C LEU A 249 12.28 2.11 26.78
N VAL A 250 13.08 1.63 25.84
CA VAL A 250 14.55 1.79 25.79
C VAL A 250 14.91 2.37 24.44
N ARG A 251 15.71 3.42 24.44
CA ARG A 251 16.27 3.99 23.20
C ARG A 251 17.64 3.41 22.89
N ALA A 252 17.88 3.10 21.62
CA ALA A 252 19.15 2.59 21.12
C ALA A 252 19.60 3.42 19.91
N SER A 253 20.90 3.52 19.72
CA SER A 253 21.51 4.17 18.54
C SER A 253 22.07 3.11 17.60
N PRO A 254 22.22 3.40 16.30
CA PRO A 254 22.88 2.51 15.36
C PRO A 254 24.30 2.10 15.81
N VAL A 255 24.57 0.80 15.75
CA VAL A 255 25.88 0.22 16.07
C VAL A 255 26.24 -0.84 15.02
N GLU A 256 27.53 -1.20 14.93
CA GLU A 256 27.98 -2.32 14.11
C GLU A 256 27.44 -3.65 14.67
N ILE A 257 27.20 -4.62 13.78
CA ILE A 257 26.72 -5.94 14.18
C ILE A 257 27.82 -6.63 15.01
N PRO A 258 27.54 -7.08 16.25
CA PRO A 258 28.50 -7.83 17.05
C PRO A 258 28.95 -9.12 16.35
N ASP A 259 30.27 -9.33 16.24
CA ASP A 259 30.84 -10.53 15.60
C ASP A 259 30.87 -11.71 16.56
N ASN A 260 29.76 -12.45 16.63
CA ASN A 260 29.66 -13.70 17.41
C ASN A 260 28.61 -14.64 16.82
N GLU A 261 28.64 -15.91 17.22
CA GLU A 261 27.74 -16.95 16.71
C GLU A 261 26.26 -16.63 17.00
N LYS A 262 25.93 -16.12 18.18
CA LYS A 262 24.56 -15.73 18.55
C LYS A 262 24.02 -14.60 17.69
N SER A 263 24.85 -13.68 17.26
CA SER A 263 24.45 -12.60 16.34
C SER A 263 23.94 -13.16 15.01
N SER A 264 24.54 -14.23 14.53
CA SER A 264 24.10 -14.92 13.32
C SER A 264 22.73 -15.57 13.48
N GLU A 265 22.48 -16.21 14.62
CA GLU A 265 21.17 -16.82 14.95
C GLU A 265 20.08 -15.75 15.08
N ILE A 266 20.38 -14.64 15.78
CA ILE A 266 19.45 -13.51 15.95
C ILE A 266 19.14 -12.88 14.59
N ARG A 267 20.13 -12.73 13.72
CA ARG A 267 19.91 -12.22 12.37
C ARG A 267 18.97 -13.11 11.56
N GLN A 268 19.12 -14.44 11.63
CA GLN A 268 18.20 -15.39 10.99
C GLN A 268 16.81 -15.28 11.57
N TRP A 269 16.69 -15.06 12.88
CA TRP A 269 15.42 -14.81 13.56
C TRP A 269 14.74 -13.53 13.03
N LEU A 270 15.45 -12.40 12.95
CA LEU A 270 14.96 -11.15 12.42
C LEU A 270 14.54 -11.26 10.94
N ASP A 271 15.27 -12.04 10.14
CA ASP A 271 14.89 -12.34 8.77
C ASP A 271 13.56 -13.08 8.70
N ARG A 272 13.37 -14.06 9.57
CA ARG A 272 12.14 -14.81 9.65
C ARG A 272 10.97 -13.94 10.08
N CYS A 273 11.15 -13.09 11.10
CA CYS A 273 10.15 -12.11 11.51
C CYS A 273 9.73 -11.23 10.33
N SER A 274 10.69 -10.72 9.56
CA SER A 274 10.40 -9.88 8.38
C SER A 274 9.53 -10.59 7.34
N ILE A 275 9.80 -11.86 7.05
CA ILE A 275 9.00 -12.62 6.07
C ILE A 275 7.61 -12.98 6.63
N VAL A 276 7.55 -13.43 7.89
CA VAL A 276 6.27 -13.82 8.52
C VAL A 276 5.35 -12.61 8.64
N ASP A 277 5.85 -11.49 9.14
CA ASP A 277 5.05 -10.29 9.37
C ASP A 277 4.54 -9.71 8.04
N LYS A 278 5.38 -9.65 7.00
CA LYS A 278 4.94 -9.21 5.67
C LYS A 278 3.87 -10.13 5.07
N LEU A 279 3.99 -11.45 5.22
CA LEU A 279 2.96 -12.39 4.77
C LEU A 279 1.66 -12.21 5.58
N SER A 280 1.77 -12.00 6.88
CA SER A 280 0.60 -11.86 7.76
C SER A 280 -0.11 -10.54 7.52
N VAL A 281 0.61 -9.42 7.56
CA VAL A 281 0.02 -8.09 7.44
C VAL A 281 -0.47 -7.83 6.03
N LEU A 282 0.39 -8.06 5.02
CA LEU A 282 0.08 -7.67 3.63
C LEU A 282 -0.73 -8.72 2.87
N CYS A 283 -0.62 -10.01 3.23
CA CYS A 283 -1.25 -11.10 2.48
C CYS A 283 -2.27 -11.89 3.30
N ALA A 284 -2.59 -11.45 4.52
CA ALA A 284 -3.56 -12.09 5.41
C ALA A 284 -3.25 -13.57 5.76
N VAL A 285 -2.01 -13.99 5.65
CA VAL A 285 -1.59 -15.37 5.99
C VAL A 285 -1.48 -15.49 7.50
N PRO A 286 -2.10 -16.50 8.15
CA PRO A 286 -1.91 -16.71 9.59
C PRO A 286 -0.43 -16.80 9.95
N PRO A 287 0.06 -16.11 11.03
CA PRO A 287 1.48 -16.08 11.36
C PRO A 287 2.13 -17.45 11.51
N ILE A 288 1.40 -18.43 12.09
CA ILE A 288 1.87 -19.82 12.22
C ILE A 288 2.06 -20.48 10.85
N GLU A 289 1.17 -20.22 9.90
CA GLU A 289 1.28 -20.77 8.54
C GLU A 289 2.40 -20.10 7.77
N ALA A 290 2.55 -18.78 7.91
CA ALA A 290 3.67 -18.05 7.34
C ALA A 290 5.01 -18.55 7.89
N CYS A 291 5.09 -18.86 9.18
CA CYS A 291 6.26 -19.47 9.82
C CYS A 291 6.55 -20.87 9.25
N LYS A 292 5.53 -21.73 9.11
CA LYS A 292 5.68 -23.06 8.52
C LYS A 292 6.09 -23.01 7.06
N LEU A 293 5.59 -22.03 6.29
CA LEU A 293 5.95 -21.82 4.91
C LEU A 293 7.44 -21.59 4.72
N THR A 294 8.06 -20.85 5.65
CA THR A 294 9.48 -20.53 5.59
C THR A 294 10.40 -21.72 5.94
N GLY A 295 9.90 -22.75 6.63
CA GLY A 295 10.62 -23.99 6.95
C GLY A 295 12.02 -23.76 7.51
N GLU A 296 13.02 -24.45 6.95
CA GLU A 296 14.45 -24.17 7.16
C GLU A 296 14.92 -23.06 6.22
N MET A 297 14.56 -21.83 6.57
CA MET A 297 14.71 -20.67 5.71
C MET A 297 16.16 -20.37 5.36
N GLU A 298 16.47 -20.40 4.06
CA GLU A 298 17.67 -19.86 3.47
C GLU A 298 17.34 -18.59 2.68
N VAL A 299 18.13 -17.54 2.83
CA VAL A 299 17.92 -16.25 2.15
C VAL A 299 19.07 -15.88 1.23
N ARG A 300 18.74 -15.33 0.07
CA ARG A 300 19.67 -14.57 -0.75
C ARG A 300 19.48 -13.08 -0.50
N ARG A 301 20.59 -12.33 -0.50
CA ARG A 301 20.60 -10.91 -0.18
C ARG A 301 21.10 -10.07 -1.34
N SER A 302 20.66 -8.82 -1.38
CA SER A 302 21.22 -7.78 -2.24
C SER A 302 22.54 -7.26 -1.69
N ASN A 303 23.19 -6.37 -2.45
CA ASN A 303 24.40 -5.66 -1.99
C ASN A 303 24.15 -4.74 -0.78
N THR A 304 22.89 -4.42 -0.52
CA THR A 304 22.45 -3.61 0.63
C THR A 304 21.84 -4.47 1.74
N ASP A 305 22.24 -5.73 1.83
CA ASP A 305 21.81 -6.71 2.83
C ASP A 305 20.30 -7.02 2.87
N ARG A 306 19.52 -6.49 1.93
CA ARG A 306 18.07 -6.72 1.86
C ARG A 306 17.78 -8.12 1.32
N ILE A 307 16.77 -8.80 1.87
CA ILE A 307 16.33 -10.13 1.41
C ILE A 307 15.73 -10.00 0.01
N VAL A 308 16.25 -10.75 -0.95
CA VAL A 308 15.74 -10.78 -2.33
C VAL A 308 15.05 -12.08 -2.71
N ASN A 309 15.46 -13.20 -2.11
CA ASN A 309 14.81 -14.49 -2.32
C ASN A 309 14.83 -15.30 -1.01
N VAL A 310 13.77 -16.09 -0.82
CA VAL A 310 13.62 -17.02 0.27
C VAL A 310 13.49 -18.43 -0.29
N PHE A 311 14.27 -19.36 0.25
CA PHE A 311 14.27 -20.77 -0.10
C PHE A 311 14.00 -21.62 1.14
N ASP A 312 13.45 -22.80 0.93
CA ASP A 312 13.35 -23.89 1.88
C ASP A 312 13.77 -25.17 1.19
N ASN A 313 14.77 -25.88 1.74
CA ASN A 313 15.33 -27.08 1.11
C ASN A 313 15.69 -26.87 -0.37
N GLN A 314 16.34 -25.77 -0.70
CA GLN A 314 16.73 -25.34 -2.05
C GLN A 314 15.55 -25.01 -2.98
N GLN A 315 14.30 -25.14 -2.56
CA GLN A 315 13.14 -24.73 -3.32
C GLN A 315 12.86 -23.24 -3.10
N HIS A 316 12.68 -22.50 -4.20
CA HIS A 316 12.33 -21.08 -4.12
C HIS A 316 10.87 -20.92 -3.69
N ILE A 317 10.65 -20.23 -2.57
CA ILE A 317 9.33 -20.05 -1.96
C ILE A 317 8.72 -18.71 -2.33
N LEU A 318 9.47 -17.63 -2.14
CA LEU A 318 9.02 -16.29 -2.42
C LEU A 318 10.18 -15.30 -2.59
N SER A 319 9.86 -14.11 -3.09
CA SER A 319 10.79 -12.99 -3.21
C SER A 319 10.13 -11.73 -2.65
N PRO A 320 10.70 -11.09 -1.62
CA PRO A 320 10.33 -9.73 -1.28
C PRO A 320 10.61 -8.78 -2.45
N ARG A 321 9.72 -7.83 -2.67
CA ARG A 321 9.89 -6.79 -3.68
C ARG A 321 10.57 -5.59 -3.04
N LEU A 322 11.75 -5.22 -3.52
CA LEU A 322 12.55 -4.16 -2.92
C LEU A 322 12.04 -2.74 -3.20
N ASN A 323 11.08 -2.59 -4.10
CA ASN A 323 10.53 -1.29 -4.50
C ASN A 323 9.31 -0.84 -3.71
N ASP A 324 8.59 -1.77 -3.09
CA ASP A 324 7.38 -1.48 -2.30
C ASP A 324 7.26 -2.35 -1.02
N GLY A 325 8.22 -3.24 -0.78
CA GLY A 325 8.24 -4.14 0.37
C GLY A 325 7.20 -5.25 0.32
N GLY A 326 6.42 -5.34 -0.75
CA GLY A 326 5.47 -6.43 -0.95
C GLY A 326 6.16 -7.76 -1.24
N ILE A 327 5.36 -8.80 -1.42
CA ILE A 327 5.83 -10.17 -1.68
C ILE A 327 5.41 -10.63 -3.06
N SER A 328 6.29 -11.38 -3.71
CA SER A 328 6.00 -12.17 -4.89
C SER A 328 6.22 -13.64 -4.56
N LEU A 329 5.20 -14.47 -4.73
CA LEU A 329 5.33 -15.92 -4.54
C LEU A 329 6.10 -16.57 -5.69
N ALA A 330 6.74 -17.71 -5.41
CA ALA A 330 7.10 -18.71 -6.39
C ALA A 330 6.02 -19.80 -6.43
N LEU A 331 6.04 -20.68 -7.42
CA LEU A 331 5.01 -21.72 -7.56
C LEU A 331 4.95 -22.65 -6.34
N GLU A 332 6.09 -23.03 -5.79
CA GLU A 332 6.17 -23.86 -4.57
C GLU A 332 5.50 -23.15 -3.37
N GLY A 333 5.82 -21.87 -3.14
CA GLY A 333 5.18 -21.08 -2.07
C GLY A 333 3.67 -20.96 -2.27
N ALA A 334 3.23 -20.70 -3.50
CA ALA A 334 1.82 -20.65 -3.84
C ALA A 334 1.12 -22.01 -3.60
N SER A 335 1.77 -23.11 -3.95
CA SER A 335 1.26 -24.47 -3.73
C SER A 335 1.09 -24.79 -2.25
N ARG A 336 2.09 -24.47 -1.43
CA ARG A 336 2.02 -24.65 0.04
C ARG A 336 0.91 -23.83 0.68
N LEU A 337 0.76 -22.56 0.28
CA LEU A 337 -0.31 -21.71 0.78
C LEU A 337 -1.70 -22.13 0.33
N ASN A 338 -1.80 -22.77 -0.85
CA ASN A 338 -3.06 -23.32 -1.35
C ASN A 338 -3.50 -24.60 -0.63
N SER A 339 -2.60 -25.27 0.09
CA SER A 339 -2.91 -26.52 0.79
C SER A 339 -3.83 -26.29 2.02
N ASN A 340 -4.11 -25.05 2.38
CA ASN A 340 -5.04 -24.71 3.44
C ASN A 340 -6.50 -24.87 2.97
N PRO A 341 -7.32 -25.70 3.66
CA PRO A 341 -8.62 -26.15 3.18
C PRO A 341 -9.77 -25.13 3.25
N ASN A 342 -9.55 -23.91 3.70
CA ASN A 342 -10.60 -22.90 3.72
C ASN A 342 -10.89 -22.41 2.28
N PRO A 343 -12.01 -22.84 1.67
CA PRO A 343 -12.37 -22.32 0.36
C PRO A 343 -12.63 -20.81 0.48
N PRO A 344 -12.15 -20.00 -0.47
CA PRO A 344 -12.46 -18.59 -0.49
C PRO A 344 -13.96 -18.38 -0.61
N ALA A 345 -14.48 -17.33 0.03
CA ALA A 345 -15.82 -16.87 -0.21
C ALA A 345 -16.00 -16.58 -1.71
N LEU A 346 -17.14 -16.92 -2.26
CA LEU A 346 -17.52 -16.49 -3.60
C LEU A 346 -17.87 -15.02 -3.57
N PHE A 347 -17.64 -14.34 -4.69
CA PHE A 347 -18.05 -12.94 -4.82
C PHE A 347 -19.53 -12.78 -4.44
N GLY A 348 -19.83 -11.86 -3.50
CA GLY A 348 -21.18 -11.65 -2.97
C GLY A 348 -21.60 -12.57 -1.83
N GLU A 349 -20.76 -13.53 -1.44
CA GLU A 349 -20.94 -14.28 -0.20
C GLU A 349 -20.16 -13.59 0.94
N PRO A 350 -20.74 -13.46 2.13
CA PRO A 350 -20.00 -12.93 3.27
C PRO A 350 -18.80 -13.84 3.58
N LEU A 351 -17.73 -13.27 4.07
CA LEU A 351 -16.63 -14.05 4.65
C LEU A 351 -17.21 -14.97 5.72
N SER A 352 -16.78 -16.21 5.76
CA SER A 352 -17.28 -17.23 6.70
C SER A 352 -17.09 -16.83 8.17
N ASP A 353 -16.21 -15.89 8.43
CA ASP A 353 -15.95 -15.29 9.74
C ASP A 353 -15.48 -13.84 9.53
N PRO A 354 -16.35 -12.83 9.77
CA PRO A 354 -15.96 -11.42 9.65
C PRO A 354 -14.92 -11.00 10.70
N ASP A 355 -14.76 -11.76 11.79
CA ASP A 355 -13.77 -11.48 12.84
C ASP A 355 -12.41 -12.17 12.56
N ASN A 356 -12.25 -12.83 11.41
CA ASN A 356 -10.99 -13.47 11.04
C ASN A 356 -10.02 -12.48 10.39
N ASP A 357 -9.07 -11.97 11.17
CA ASP A 357 -8.00 -11.07 10.70
C ASP A 357 -7.09 -11.69 9.63
N HIS A 358 -7.01 -13.02 9.60
CA HIS A 358 -6.12 -13.78 8.72
C HIS A 358 -6.88 -14.81 7.86
N PRO A 359 -7.70 -14.37 6.90
CA PRO A 359 -8.47 -15.29 6.05
C PRO A 359 -7.61 -16.12 5.09
N GLY A 360 -6.30 -15.87 5.05
CA GLY A 360 -5.36 -16.49 4.13
C GLY A 360 -5.08 -15.64 2.91
N ILE A 361 -4.12 -16.11 2.08
CA ILE A 361 -3.76 -15.38 0.86
C ILE A 361 -4.96 -15.29 -0.08
N PRO A 362 -5.25 -14.09 -0.66
CA PRO A 362 -6.42 -13.89 -1.50
C PRO A 362 -6.44 -14.81 -2.73
N ARG A 363 -7.63 -15.25 -3.12
CA ARG A 363 -7.85 -16.16 -4.24
C ARG A 363 -8.78 -15.56 -5.28
N VAL A 364 -8.54 -15.94 -6.54
CA VAL A 364 -9.40 -15.64 -7.68
C VAL A 364 -9.82 -16.97 -8.31
N ARG A 365 -11.12 -17.24 -8.39
CA ARG A 365 -11.69 -18.46 -8.92
C ARG A 365 -12.00 -18.29 -10.41
N LEU A 366 -11.59 -19.27 -11.21
CA LEU A 366 -11.78 -19.28 -12.66
C LEU A 366 -13.02 -20.06 -13.09
N LEU A 367 -13.54 -19.68 -14.26
CA LEU A 367 -14.39 -20.56 -15.05
C LEU A 367 -13.53 -21.69 -15.67
N GLU A 368 -14.11 -22.89 -15.81
CA GLU A 368 -13.44 -24.10 -16.28
C GLU A 368 -12.74 -23.92 -17.64
N ASP A 369 -13.37 -23.19 -18.56
CA ASP A 369 -12.84 -22.92 -19.90
C ASP A 369 -11.50 -22.18 -19.92
N ALA A 370 -11.17 -21.43 -18.86
CA ALA A 370 -9.93 -20.67 -18.77
C ALA A 370 -8.75 -21.49 -18.22
N ILE A 371 -9.02 -22.56 -17.47
CA ILE A 371 -8.01 -23.34 -16.75
C ILE A 371 -6.84 -23.78 -17.64
N PRO A 372 -7.07 -24.37 -18.86
CA PRO A 372 -5.97 -24.83 -19.71
C PRO A 372 -5.03 -23.74 -20.21
N PHE A 373 -5.53 -22.50 -20.29
CA PHE A 373 -4.75 -21.34 -20.75
C PHE A 373 -4.00 -20.70 -19.60
N VAL A 374 -4.69 -20.46 -18.48
CA VAL A 374 -4.14 -19.81 -17.30
C VAL A 374 -3.10 -20.73 -16.64
N GLY A 375 -3.37 -22.04 -16.57
CA GLY A 375 -2.42 -23.03 -16.06
C GLY A 375 -1.11 -23.10 -16.86
N LYS A 376 -1.11 -22.67 -18.13
CA LYS A 376 0.10 -22.50 -18.95
C LYS A 376 0.77 -21.13 -18.82
N GLY A 377 0.29 -20.29 -17.91
CA GLY A 377 0.88 -18.97 -17.61
C GLY A 377 0.29 -17.80 -18.40
N ARG A 378 -0.91 -17.94 -19.01
CA ARG A 378 -1.64 -16.80 -19.59
C ARG A 378 -2.31 -15.98 -18.49
N ASN A 379 -2.40 -14.65 -18.69
CA ASN A 379 -3.09 -13.77 -17.77
C ASN A 379 -4.58 -14.10 -17.64
N VAL A 380 -5.14 -13.88 -16.46
CA VAL A 380 -6.58 -14.00 -16.24
C VAL A 380 -7.29 -12.75 -16.78
N MET A 381 -8.27 -12.98 -17.64
CA MET A 381 -9.14 -11.93 -18.18
C MET A 381 -10.44 -11.89 -17.36
N HIS A 382 -11.02 -10.69 -17.19
CA HIS A 382 -12.26 -10.48 -16.41
C HIS A 382 -13.39 -11.44 -16.79
N GLY A 383 -13.61 -11.68 -18.09
CA GLY A 383 -14.67 -12.57 -18.56
C GLY A 383 -14.55 -14.05 -18.16
N TYR A 384 -13.45 -14.43 -17.52
CA TYR A 384 -13.20 -15.82 -17.07
C TYR A 384 -13.15 -15.95 -15.55
N ILE A 385 -13.52 -14.90 -14.81
CA ILE A 385 -13.57 -14.92 -13.35
C ILE A 385 -14.95 -15.35 -12.90
N ARG A 386 -15.00 -16.29 -11.97
CA ARG A 386 -16.20 -16.73 -11.29
C ARG A 386 -16.38 -16.00 -9.96
N GLY A 387 -15.30 -15.67 -9.28
CA GLY A 387 -15.30 -14.97 -8.02
C GLY A 387 -13.89 -14.57 -7.57
N ALA A 388 -13.80 -13.64 -6.64
CA ALA A 388 -12.55 -13.18 -6.04
C ALA A 388 -12.77 -12.83 -4.57
N ASP A 389 -11.73 -13.03 -3.75
CA ASP A 389 -11.79 -12.66 -2.33
C ASP A 389 -12.00 -11.15 -2.16
N PRO A 390 -12.91 -10.72 -1.26
CA PRO A 390 -13.24 -9.32 -1.08
C PRO A 390 -12.08 -8.46 -0.55
N HIS A 391 -11.13 -9.06 0.18
CA HIS A 391 -9.97 -8.35 0.72
C HIS A 391 -8.78 -8.21 -0.28
N LEU A 392 -8.94 -8.66 -1.52
CA LEU A 392 -7.94 -8.54 -2.56
C LEU A 392 -7.76 -7.09 -3.01
N ILE A 393 -6.52 -6.61 -3.01
CA ILE A 393 -6.16 -5.26 -3.47
C ILE A 393 -5.29 -5.32 -4.72
N PRO A 394 -5.43 -4.40 -5.68
CA PRO A 394 -4.53 -4.31 -6.83
C PRO A 394 -3.06 -4.21 -6.42
N GLY A 395 -2.20 -4.99 -7.07
CA GLY A 395 -0.78 -5.11 -6.76
C GLY A 395 -0.42 -6.22 -5.78
N GLN A 396 -1.39 -6.74 -5.02
CA GLN A 396 -1.15 -7.85 -4.09
C GLN A 396 -0.99 -9.20 -4.82
N PRO A 397 -0.22 -10.13 -4.23
CA PRO A 397 -0.17 -11.51 -4.70
C PRO A 397 -1.53 -12.20 -4.46
N CYS A 398 -1.92 -13.04 -5.40
CA CYS A 398 -3.13 -13.85 -5.28
C CYS A 398 -2.92 -15.23 -5.91
N LEU A 399 -3.68 -16.20 -5.39
CA LEU A 399 -3.77 -17.53 -5.96
C LEU A 399 -4.93 -17.56 -6.98
N VAL A 400 -4.71 -18.24 -8.06
CA VAL A 400 -5.74 -18.47 -9.08
C VAL A 400 -6.13 -19.95 -9.00
N VAL A 401 -7.39 -20.22 -8.68
CA VAL A 401 -7.88 -21.58 -8.38
C VAL A 401 -9.06 -21.98 -9.26
N ASP A 402 -9.28 -23.27 -9.38
CA ASP A 402 -10.48 -23.83 -9.99
C ASP A 402 -11.66 -23.88 -9.00
N ASP A 403 -12.81 -24.41 -9.43
CA ASP A 403 -14.01 -24.56 -8.59
C ASP A 403 -13.81 -25.50 -7.39
N ALA A 404 -12.87 -26.45 -7.49
CA ALA A 404 -12.53 -27.36 -6.42
C ALA A 404 -11.48 -26.79 -5.45
N GLY A 405 -10.96 -25.58 -5.72
CA GLY A 405 -9.91 -24.94 -4.94
C GLY A 405 -8.49 -25.39 -5.30
N ASN A 406 -8.29 -26.16 -6.37
CA ASN A 406 -6.95 -26.54 -6.80
C ASN A 406 -6.22 -25.36 -7.43
N LEU A 407 -4.92 -25.25 -7.14
CA LEU A 407 -4.07 -24.20 -7.71
C LEU A 407 -3.93 -24.36 -9.22
N VAL A 408 -4.34 -23.36 -9.98
CA VAL A 408 -4.17 -23.26 -11.44
C VAL A 408 -2.97 -22.39 -11.79
N ALA A 409 -2.79 -21.29 -11.06
CA ALA A 409 -1.71 -20.33 -11.26
C ALA A 409 -1.57 -19.44 -10.02
N HIS A 410 -0.52 -18.62 -10.00
CA HIS A 410 -0.42 -17.49 -9.08
C HIS A 410 0.06 -16.23 -9.82
N GLY A 411 -0.20 -15.09 -9.23
CA GLY A 411 0.16 -13.81 -9.86
C GLY A 411 -0.14 -12.62 -8.95
N SER A 412 -0.35 -11.46 -9.57
CA SER A 412 -0.75 -10.24 -8.86
C SER A 412 -2.05 -9.70 -9.44
N ALA A 413 -2.96 -9.29 -8.57
CA ALA A 413 -4.19 -8.63 -8.97
C ALA A 413 -3.88 -7.32 -9.71
N ILE A 414 -4.65 -7.02 -10.74
CA ILE A 414 -4.57 -5.75 -11.48
C ILE A 414 -5.75 -4.86 -11.14
N THR A 415 -6.88 -5.47 -10.81
CA THR A 415 -8.14 -4.80 -10.52
C THR A 415 -8.71 -5.26 -9.18
N THR A 416 -9.66 -4.51 -8.65
CA THR A 416 -10.38 -4.84 -7.43
C THR A 416 -11.36 -6.01 -7.65
N PRO A 417 -11.80 -6.71 -6.60
CA PRO A 417 -12.86 -7.72 -6.70
C PRO A 417 -14.16 -7.19 -7.34
N ARG A 418 -14.50 -5.94 -7.01
CA ARG A 418 -15.67 -5.25 -7.59
C ARG A 418 -15.52 -5.09 -9.11
N GLU A 419 -14.37 -4.62 -9.59
CA GLU A 419 -14.10 -4.52 -11.03
C GLU A 419 -14.07 -5.90 -11.69
N MET A 420 -13.53 -6.93 -11.00
CA MET A 420 -13.52 -8.30 -11.49
C MET A 420 -14.92 -8.85 -11.74
N SER A 421 -15.92 -8.43 -10.95
CA SER A 421 -17.32 -8.85 -11.13
C SER A 421 -18.07 -8.06 -12.21
N GLN A 422 -17.67 -6.82 -12.47
CA GLN A 422 -18.40 -5.89 -13.33
C GLN A 422 -17.83 -5.81 -14.75
N LEU A 423 -16.54 -6.02 -14.90
CA LEU A 423 -15.88 -5.91 -16.19
C LEU A 423 -15.89 -7.24 -16.93
N SER A 424 -16.03 -7.19 -18.26
CA SER A 424 -15.99 -8.38 -19.12
C SER A 424 -14.72 -8.46 -19.99
N LYS A 425 -13.93 -7.40 -20.03
CA LYS A 425 -12.74 -7.29 -20.88
C LYS A 425 -11.57 -6.72 -20.09
N GLY A 426 -10.34 -7.04 -20.53
CA GLY A 426 -9.11 -6.60 -19.89
C GLY A 426 -8.53 -7.67 -18.96
N VAL A 427 -7.31 -7.40 -18.48
CA VAL A 427 -6.58 -8.30 -17.58
C VAL A 427 -6.98 -8.00 -16.14
N ALA A 428 -7.41 -9.00 -15.42
CA ALA A 428 -7.75 -8.91 -14.01
C ALA A 428 -6.62 -9.40 -13.09
N VAL A 429 -5.92 -10.49 -13.50
CA VAL A 429 -4.72 -10.97 -12.79
C VAL A 429 -3.58 -11.13 -13.78
N ARG A 430 -2.43 -10.53 -13.45
CA ARG A 430 -1.17 -10.78 -14.15
C ARG A 430 -0.57 -12.03 -13.59
N VAL A 431 -0.67 -13.15 -14.34
CA VAL A 431 -0.12 -14.42 -13.95
C VAL A 431 1.42 -14.37 -14.00
N ARG A 432 2.05 -14.88 -12.95
CA ARG A 432 3.50 -15.03 -12.85
C ARG A 432 3.92 -16.42 -13.30
N GLU A 433 3.28 -17.44 -12.74
CA GLU A 433 3.50 -18.85 -13.11
C GLU A 433 2.19 -19.62 -13.09
N GLY A 434 2.07 -20.58 -14.02
CA GLY A 434 0.96 -21.52 -14.11
C GLY A 434 1.36 -22.90 -13.64
N ALA A 435 0.45 -23.61 -12.99
CA ALA A 435 0.71 -24.95 -12.43
C ALA A 435 0.93 -26.05 -13.49
N LEU A 436 0.48 -25.83 -14.74
CA LEU A 436 0.62 -26.79 -15.85
C LEU A 436 1.86 -26.54 -16.73
N ARG A 437 2.78 -25.69 -16.31
CA ARG A 437 3.96 -25.29 -17.11
C ARG A 437 5.10 -26.31 -17.08
N GLY A 438 4.94 -27.43 -16.39
CA GLY A 438 5.96 -28.48 -16.21
C GLY A 438 5.78 -29.76 -17.07
N ASP A 439 4.76 -29.79 -17.95
CA ASP A 439 4.52 -30.93 -18.87
C ASP A 439 4.94 -30.63 -20.32
#